data_79aa0357cb4b7bb119708014fa664a42
#
_entry.id   79aa0357cb4b7bb119708014fa664a42
#
_cell.length_a   1.000
_cell.length_b   1.000
_cell.length_c   1.000
_cell.angle_alpha   90.00
_cell.angle_beta   90.00
_cell.angle_gamma   90.00
#
_symmetry.space_group_name_H-M   'P 1'
#
loop_
_entity.id
_entity.type
_entity.pdbx_description
1 polymer ?
#
loop_
_entity_poly.entity_id
_entity_poly.type
_entity_poly.pdbx_seq_one_letter_code
_entity_poly.pdbx_strand_id
1 'polypeptide(L)'
;MLDSRGKGLQNRIAHFVFTSLLLTPLIYSSACSFSLADEINSHFNLYFIESEIVSKISIPDINAKVEDASRISQSGLDKVQSYNLEESVRDLSSFHTRHSESESIDEVAYWLAEKLQSNCGTDVYIQNFTYSRDLTTSEDNDNNFSDIHRQKPFFYNLKNIACDKLGSTNNTIVVSAHYDSRTEDINDSEGRAPGADDNASGVSVLLEVARILSKLSLEHSISFVLFSGEEQGKWGSKYYADFIDKADIDLDLLINLDMVGFRPEGSSSILIEYDNGNVMQDNDKYSQEIAKLIRDVASKYTSLNATLGKLGNADYLPFEALGYTVIGLHDDGVTKNPNYHKSSDTSDTLDYEYSASIANLTIATILQLDTLVSSE
;
A
#
# COMPACT_ATOMS: atom_id res chain seq x y z
N MET A 1 17.95 -40.97 24.70
CA MET A 1 18.44 -40.41 23.47
C MET A 1 17.26 -39.65 22.87
N LEU A 2 17.19 -38.38 23.16
CA LEU A 2 16.13 -37.46 22.68
C LEU A 2 16.79 -36.53 21.69
N ASP A 3 16.26 -36.49 20.44
CA ASP A 3 16.73 -35.68 19.37
C ASP A 3 16.30 -34.23 19.55
N SER A 4 17.29 -33.34 19.42
CA SER A 4 17.19 -31.90 19.58
C SER A 4 16.80 -31.26 18.25
N ARG A 5 15.52 -31.16 17.93
CA ARG A 5 15.04 -30.29 16.84
C ARG A 5 13.64 -29.76 17.14
N GLY A 6 13.59 -28.71 17.91
CA GLY A 6 12.34 -28.04 18.22
C GLY A 6 12.54 -26.70 18.90
N LYS A 7 13.35 -25.84 18.32
CA LYS A 7 13.44 -24.40 18.71
C LYS A 7 14.17 -23.68 17.58
N GLY A 8 13.45 -23.06 16.70
CA GLY A 8 14.13 -22.34 15.64
C GLY A 8 13.33 -21.52 14.66
N LEU A 9 12.04 -21.28 14.84
CA LEU A 9 11.35 -20.42 13.87
C LEU A 9 10.54 -19.25 14.48
N GLN A 10 10.23 -19.29 15.78
CA GLN A 10 9.46 -18.19 16.38
C GLN A 10 10.23 -16.91 16.70
N ASN A 11 11.56 -16.84 16.44
CA ASN A 11 12.38 -15.69 16.81
C ASN A 11 12.96 -14.89 15.63
N ARG A 12 12.45 -15.05 14.42
CA ARG A 12 13.05 -14.34 13.26
C ARG A 12 12.40 -13.02 12.89
N ILE A 13 11.18 -12.74 13.33
CA ILE A 13 10.50 -11.47 13.02
C ILE A 13 10.70 -10.41 14.13
N ALA A 14 11.05 -10.77 15.33
CA ALA A 14 10.98 -9.87 16.49
C ALA A 14 12.26 -9.07 16.82
N HIS A 15 13.39 -9.20 16.14
CA HIS A 15 14.61 -8.48 16.53
C HIS A 15 15.49 -8.10 15.35
N PHE A 16 15.09 -7.11 14.57
CA PHE A 16 16.02 -6.27 13.81
C PHE A 16 16.07 -4.86 14.39
N VAL A 17 16.70 -4.75 15.55
CA VAL A 17 17.16 -3.45 16.06
C VAL A 17 18.49 -3.16 15.34
N PHE A 18 18.49 -2.21 14.42
CA PHE A 18 19.71 -1.70 13.82
C PHE A 18 20.52 -0.94 14.88
N THR A 19 21.59 -1.56 15.38
CA THR A 19 22.66 -0.83 16.05
C THR A 19 23.50 -0.11 15.00
N SER A 20 23.41 1.22 15.00
CA SER A 20 24.28 2.10 14.23
C SER A 20 25.74 1.93 14.71
N LEU A 21 26.58 1.35 13.87
CA LEU A 21 28.03 1.39 14.04
C LEU A 21 28.54 2.72 13.46
N LEU A 22 28.98 3.60 14.33
CA LEU A 22 29.80 4.76 14.02
C LEU A 22 31.16 4.29 13.48
N LEU A 23 31.41 4.48 12.20
CA LEU A 23 32.75 4.36 11.59
C LEU A 23 33.26 5.76 11.27
N THR A 24 34.30 6.16 11.97
CA THR A 24 35.12 7.34 11.72
C THR A 24 35.87 7.20 10.39
N PRO A 25 36.10 8.29 9.63
CA PRO A 25 36.76 8.24 8.35
C PRO A 25 38.30 8.14 8.52
N LEU A 26 38.89 7.11 8.02
CA LEU A 26 40.33 7.07 7.75
C LEU A 26 40.59 7.48 6.30
N ILE A 27 41.28 8.60 6.17
CA ILE A 27 41.78 9.15 4.90
C ILE A 27 42.87 8.24 4.35
N TYR A 28 42.66 7.69 3.16
CA TYR A 28 43.79 7.26 2.30
C TYR A 28 43.50 7.66 0.84
N SER A 29 44.43 8.44 0.31
CA SER A 29 44.46 8.90 -1.06
C SER A 29 45.01 7.80 -1.98
N SER A 30 44.31 7.46 -3.03
CA SER A 30 44.92 7.18 -4.35
C SER A 30 43.84 7.11 -5.42
N ALA A 31 44.15 7.75 -6.52
CA ALA A 31 43.28 7.99 -7.66
C ALA A 31 42.79 6.69 -8.32
N CYS A 32 41.44 6.58 -8.43
CA CYS A 32 40.82 5.85 -9.51
C CYS A 32 39.49 6.57 -9.79
N SER A 33 39.42 7.21 -10.94
CA SER A 33 38.24 7.90 -11.43
C SER A 33 37.20 6.88 -11.87
N PHE A 34 36.32 6.45 -10.93
CA PHE A 34 35.01 5.89 -11.25
C PHE A 34 33.99 6.96 -11.03
N SER A 35 33.13 7.21 -12.04
CA SER A 35 32.12 8.23 -11.95
C SER A 35 31.02 7.77 -11.00
N LEU A 36 30.56 8.66 -10.13
CA LEU A 36 29.44 8.44 -9.21
C LEU A 36 28.14 8.02 -9.94
N ALA A 37 28.05 8.30 -11.23
CA ALA A 37 26.96 7.90 -12.11
C ALA A 37 26.89 6.38 -12.35
N ASP A 38 28.05 5.69 -12.36
CA ASP A 38 28.08 4.23 -12.57
C ASP A 38 27.66 3.46 -11.32
N GLU A 39 27.86 4.05 -10.15
CA GLU A 39 27.48 3.43 -8.87
C GLU A 39 25.96 3.57 -8.61
N ILE A 40 25.34 4.67 -9.06
CA ILE A 40 23.90 4.89 -8.96
C ILE A 40 23.13 4.02 -9.98
N ASN A 41 23.65 3.86 -11.19
CA ASN A 41 23.06 2.97 -12.19
C ASN A 41 23.21 1.48 -11.86
N SER A 42 24.22 1.09 -11.08
CA SER A 42 24.38 -0.31 -10.68
C SER A 42 23.34 -0.79 -9.64
N HIS A 43 22.66 0.13 -8.95
CA HIS A 43 21.59 -0.20 -7.99
C HIS A 43 20.21 -0.33 -8.66
N PHE A 44 20.07 0.02 -9.93
CA PHE A 44 18.83 -0.08 -10.71
C PHE A 44 18.91 -1.04 -11.90
N ASN A 45 19.96 -1.83 -12.02
CA ASN A 45 19.96 -2.96 -12.92
C ASN A 45 19.04 -4.04 -12.35
N LEU A 46 17.80 -4.04 -12.82
CA LEU A 46 16.92 -5.20 -12.78
C LEU A 46 17.66 -6.35 -13.48
N TYR A 47 18.35 -7.18 -12.72
CA TYR A 47 18.77 -8.47 -13.18
C TYR A 47 17.50 -9.30 -13.36
N PHE A 48 17.14 -9.55 -14.62
CA PHE A 48 16.26 -10.66 -14.95
C PHE A 48 16.98 -11.94 -14.52
N ILE A 49 16.77 -12.36 -13.30
CA ILE A 49 17.02 -13.73 -12.90
C ILE A 49 15.73 -14.45 -13.34
N GLU A 50 15.84 -15.28 -14.37
CA GLU A 50 14.89 -16.36 -14.57
C GLU A 50 14.94 -17.24 -13.30
N SER A 51 14.17 -16.86 -12.30
CA SER A 51 13.83 -17.75 -11.21
C SER A 51 12.54 -18.43 -11.60
N GLU A 52 12.56 -19.75 -11.72
CA GLU A 52 11.40 -20.58 -11.59
C GLU A 52 10.82 -20.39 -10.17
N ILE A 53 10.25 -19.23 -9.89
CA ILE A 53 9.30 -19.05 -8.80
C ILE A 53 7.96 -19.41 -9.38
N VAL A 54 7.77 -20.70 -9.60
CA VAL A 54 6.45 -21.26 -9.60
C VAL A 54 5.95 -21.08 -8.17
N SER A 55 5.15 -20.05 -7.93
CA SER A 55 4.40 -19.94 -6.70
C SER A 55 3.64 -21.25 -6.52
N LYS A 56 4.05 -22.06 -5.56
CA LYS A 56 3.29 -23.23 -5.11
C LYS A 56 2.12 -22.76 -4.25
N ILE A 57 1.30 -21.89 -4.79
CA ILE A 57 -0.02 -21.70 -4.23
C ILE A 57 -0.89 -22.72 -4.95
N SER A 58 -1.23 -23.80 -4.25
CA SER A 58 -2.38 -24.58 -4.65
C SER A 58 -3.57 -23.63 -4.60
N ILE A 59 -4.18 -23.34 -5.75
CA ILE A 59 -5.41 -22.56 -5.81
C ILE A 59 -6.41 -23.33 -4.96
N PRO A 60 -6.85 -22.84 -3.78
CA PRO A 60 -8.02 -23.39 -3.14
C PRO A 60 -9.11 -23.34 -4.20
N ASP A 61 -9.96 -24.36 -4.30
CA ASP A 61 -11.05 -24.35 -5.27
C ASP A 61 -11.95 -23.14 -4.97
N ILE A 62 -11.64 -22.00 -5.60
CA ILE A 62 -12.37 -20.71 -5.44
C ILE A 62 -13.85 -20.92 -5.81
N ASN A 63 -14.17 -22.01 -6.52
CA ASN A 63 -15.54 -22.47 -6.76
C ASN A 63 -16.11 -23.24 -5.56
N ALA A 64 -15.33 -23.55 -4.52
CA ALA A 64 -15.87 -24.06 -3.28
C ALA A 64 -16.82 -23.01 -2.72
N LYS A 65 -18.10 -23.35 -2.64
CA LYS A 65 -19.21 -22.50 -2.26
C LYS A 65 -18.85 -21.66 -1.06
N VAL A 66 -19.17 -20.36 -1.13
CA VAL A 66 -19.19 -19.41 -0.01
C VAL A 66 -20.08 -19.99 1.10
N GLU A 67 -19.57 -20.93 1.90
CA GLU A 67 -20.40 -21.76 2.80
C GLU A 67 -20.53 -21.24 4.23
N ASP A 68 -19.76 -20.27 4.70
CA ASP A 68 -19.96 -19.79 6.08
C ASP A 68 -20.23 -18.27 6.19
N ALA A 69 -21.43 -17.89 5.70
CA ALA A 69 -21.99 -16.57 5.97
C ALA A 69 -22.08 -16.23 7.49
N SER A 70 -22.10 -17.27 8.36
CA SER A 70 -22.22 -17.06 9.81
C SER A 70 -20.93 -16.51 10.41
N ARG A 71 -19.76 -16.95 9.96
CA ARG A 71 -18.48 -16.46 10.45
C ARG A 71 -18.23 -15.00 10.02
N ILE A 72 -18.55 -14.69 8.77
CA ILE A 72 -18.40 -13.32 8.24
C ILE A 72 -19.40 -12.38 8.90
N SER A 73 -20.66 -12.77 9.08
CA SER A 73 -21.68 -11.93 9.74
C SER A 73 -21.45 -11.76 11.25
N GLN A 74 -20.88 -12.76 11.93
CA GLN A 74 -20.54 -12.68 13.36
C GLN A 74 -19.23 -11.95 13.61
N SER A 75 -18.35 -11.84 12.60
CA SER A 75 -16.98 -11.33 12.76
C SER A 75 -16.86 -9.82 12.83
N GLY A 76 -17.92 -9.06 12.51
CA GLY A 76 -17.88 -7.65 12.82
C GLY A 76 -18.11 -6.68 11.68
N LEU A 77 -18.76 -7.08 10.56
CA LEU A 77 -19.15 -6.15 9.50
C LEU A 77 -20.08 -5.04 10.02
N ASP A 78 -20.93 -5.37 11.00
CA ASP A 78 -21.79 -4.44 11.74
C ASP A 78 -21.02 -3.52 12.72
N LYS A 79 -19.72 -3.72 12.88
CA LYS A 79 -18.83 -2.91 13.74
C LYS A 79 -18.04 -1.84 13.00
N VAL A 80 -18.10 -1.81 11.66
CA VAL A 80 -17.55 -0.70 10.87
C VAL A 80 -18.35 0.55 11.18
N GLN A 81 -17.65 1.64 11.49
CA GLN A 81 -18.27 2.89 11.89
C GLN A 81 -17.86 4.02 10.95
N SER A 82 -18.80 4.52 10.16
CA SER A 82 -18.57 5.65 9.25
C SER A 82 -18.02 6.88 9.96
N TYR A 83 -18.36 7.07 11.23
CA TYR A 83 -17.81 8.16 12.06
C TYR A 83 -16.28 8.07 12.23
N ASN A 84 -15.73 6.87 12.42
CA ASN A 84 -14.27 6.71 12.54
C ASN A 84 -13.55 7.07 11.23
N LEU A 85 -14.17 6.74 10.11
CA LEU A 85 -13.67 7.08 8.78
C LEU A 85 -13.68 8.61 8.59
N GLU A 86 -14.82 9.25 8.90
CA GLU A 86 -14.95 10.69 8.82
C GLU A 86 -13.94 11.42 9.71
N GLU A 87 -13.74 10.98 10.95
CA GLU A 87 -12.76 11.56 11.86
C GLU A 87 -11.34 11.44 11.28
N SER A 88 -10.95 10.27 10.80
CA SER A 88 -9.63 10.04 10.23
C SER A 88 -9.36 10.88 8.98
N VAL A 89 -10.34 10.97 8.07
CA VAL A 89 -10.21 11.81 6.88
C VAL A 89 -10.14 13.30 7.26
N ARG A 90 -10.99 13.75 8.20
CA ARG A 90 -10.99 15.14 8.66
C ARG A 90 -9.65 15.52 9.26
N ASP A 91 -9.09 14.66 10.12
CA ASP A 91 -7.80 14.88 10.75
C ASP A 91 -6.69 14.97 9.69
N LEU A 92 -6.62 14.01 8.75
CA LEU A 92 -5.61 13.99 7.69
C LEU A 92 -5.75 15.17 6.73
N SER A 93 -6.97 15.53 6.31
CA SER A 93 -7.20 16.64 5.39
C SER A 93 -7.08 18.01 6.08
N SER A 94 -6.90 18.05 7.42
CA SER A 94 -6.59 19.28 8.16
C SER A 94 -5.14 19.73 7.98
N PHE A 95 -4.21 18.83 7.71
CA PHE A 95 -2.86 19.21 7.30
C PHE A 95 -2.92 20.06 6.03
N HIS A 96 -2.12 21.12 5.98
CA HIS A 96 -2.13 22.03 4.83
C HIS A 96 -1.80 21.30 3.54
N THR A 97 -0.77 20.46 3.60
CA THR A 97 -0.37 19.53 2.54
C THR A 97 0.26 18.30 3.20
N ARG A 98 0.14 17.15 2.53
CA ARG A 98 0.87 15.93 2.87
C ARG A 98 1.83 15.53 1.75
N HIS A 99 2.22 16.52 0.93
CA HIS A 99 3.19 16.29 -0.13
C HIS A 99 4.47 15.66 0.43
N SER A 100 4.99 14.62 -0.21
CA SER A 100 6.13 13.85 0.32
C SER A 100 7.43 14.66 0.46
N GLU A 101 7.53 15.82 -0.18
CA GLU A 101 8.65 16.75 -0.09
C GLU A 101 8.36 17.94 0.84
N SER A 102 7.18 18.00 1.49
CA SER A 102 6.82 19.07 2.44
C SER A 102 7.50 18.90 3.79
N GLU A 103 7.62 20.00 4.54
CA GLU A 103 8.14 19.95 5.91
C GLU A 103 7.19 19.22 6.87
N SER A 104 5.89 19.13 6.55
CA SER A 104 4.88 18.49 7.40
C SER A 104 4.83 16.97 7.28
N ILE A 105 5.45 16.36 6.28
CA ILE A 105 5.28 14.92 6.00
C ILE A 105 5.74 14.02 7.16
N ASP A 106 6.75 14.44 7.90
CA ASP A 106 7.22 13.72 9.08
C ASP A 106 6.22 13.78 10.23
N GLU A 107 5.57 14.91 10.46
CA GLU A 107 4.51 15.06 11.46
C GLU A 107 3.31 14.15 11.12
N VAL A 108 2.91 14.12 9.85
CA VAL A 108 1.87 13.23 9.36
C VAL A 108 2.23 11.76 9.60
N ALA A 109 3.48 11.37 9.29
CA ALA A 109 3.95 10.01 9.47
C ALA A 109 3.89 9.55 10.93
N TYR A 110 4.31 10.40 11.87
CA TYR A 110 4.25 10.06 13.30
C TYR A 110 2.82 10.03 13.83
N TRP A 111 1.97 10.96 13.40
CA TRP A 111 0.55 10.93 13.74
C TRP A 111 -0.11 9.62 13.25
N LEU A 112 0.19 9.20 12.03
CA LEU A 112 -0.30 7.94 11.47
C LEU A 112 0.23 6.71 12.22
N ALA A 113 1.48 6.73 12.65
CA ALA A 113 2.04 5.64 13.45
C ALA A 113 1.27 5.46 14.78
N GLU A 114 0.93 6.55 15.46
CA GLU A 114 0.11 6.52 16.68
C GLU A 114 -1.31 5.99 16.41
N LYS A 115 -1.96 6.47 15.34
CA LYS A 115 -3.30 6.01 14.94
C LYS A 115 -3.29 4.53 14.56
N LEU A 116 -2.34 4.08 13.75
CA LEU A 116 -2.23 2.69 13.34
C LEU A 116 -1.95 1.78 14.54
N GLN A 117 -1.07 2.17 15.46
CA GLN A 117 -0.79 1.41 16.68
C GLN A 117 -2.03 1.22 17.55
N SER A 118 -2.85 2.27 17.69
CA SER A 118 -4.09 2.20 18.47
C SER A 118 -5.13 1.26 17.84
N ASN A 119 -5.15 1.14 16.52
CA ASN A 119 -6.09 0.31 15.77
C ASN A 119 -5.60 -1.14 15.61
N CYS A 120 -4.32 -1.32 15.31
CA CYS A 120 -3.72 -2.63 15.06
C CYS A 120 -3.55 -3.45 16.35
N GLY A 121 -3.33 -2.79 17.49
CA GLY A 121 -3.13 -3.45 18.78
C GLY A 121 -1.80 -4.21 18.91
N THR A 122 -0.88 -4.02 17.95
CA THR A 122 0.48 -4.56 17.93
C THR A 122 1.48 -3.43 17.72
N ASP A 123 2.77 -3.72 17.82
CA ASP A 123 3.81 -2.73 17.60
C ASP A 123 3.79 -2.27 16.13
N VAL A 124 3.86 -0.96 15.96
CA VAL A 124 4.03 -0.32 14.64
C VAL A 124 5.52 -0.13 14.38
N TYR A 125 5.95 -0.38 13.17
CA TYR A 125 7.31 -0.08 12.73
C TYR A 125 7.29 0.97 11.63
N ILE A 126 8.34 1.82 11.65
CA ILE A 126 8.56 2.85 10.64
C ILE A 126 9.73 2.40 9.78
N GLN A 127 9.48 2.22 8.50
CA GLN A 127 10.49 1.88 7.51
C GLN A 127 10.98 3.17 6.86
N ASN A 128 12.17 3.63 7.26
CA ASN A 128 12.79 4.83 6.69
C ASN A 128 13.53 4.49 5.41
N PHE A 129 13.35 5.32 4.39
CA PHE A 129 14.08 5.21 3.13
C PHE A 129 14.37 6.60 2.56
N THR A 130 15.37 6.67 1.67
CA THR A 130 15.76 7.91 1.02
C THR A 130 15.46 7.83 -0.46
N TYR A 131 14.84 8.85 -0.96
CA TYR A 131 14.60 9.01 -2.38
C TYR A 131 15.32 10.28 -2.87
N SER A 132 15.84 10.21 -4.10
CA SER A 132 16.49 11.36 -4.74
C SER A 132 15.69 11.81 -5.94
N ARG A 133 15.44 13.12 -6.02
CA ARG A 133 14.85 13.74 -7.18
C ARG A 133 15.95 14.38 -8.04
N ASP A 134 16.07 13.94 -9.28
CA ASP A 134 16.95 14.58 -10.26
C ASP A 134 16.15 15.66 -11.01
N LEU A 135 16.53 16.93 -10.82
CA LEU A 135 15.88 18.09 -11.47
C LEU A 135 16.30 18.27 -12.93
N THR A 136 17.03 17.32 -13.51
CA THR A 136 17.60 17.47 -14.86
C THR A 136 16.65 17.11 -16.00
N THR A 137 15.39 16.72 -15.74
CA THR A 137 14.42 16.34 -16.77
C THR A 137 13.28 17.34 -16.94
N SER A 138 13.55 18.65 -16.96
CA SER A 138 12.63 19.54 -17.66
C SER A 138 12.93 19.43 -19.14
N GLU A 139 11.96 18.96 -19.93
CA GLU A 139 11.98 18.98 -21.40
C GLU A 139 11.88 20.43 -21.92
N ASP A 140 12.72 21.32 -21.43
CA ASP A 140 12.86 22.66 -21.99
C ASP A 140 13.78 22.58 -23.20
N ASN A 141 13.16 22.52 -24.37
CA ASN A 141 13.79 22.59 -25.68
C ASN A 141 14.42 23.97 -25.99
N ASP A 142 14.96 24.66 -25.01
CA ASP A 142 15.72 25.87 -25.23
C ASP A 142 17.22 25.58 -25.28
N ASN A 143 17.74 25.64 -26.54
CA ASN A 143 19.13 25.41 -26.92
C ASN A 143 20.13 26.44 -26.32
N ASN A 144 20.10 26.70 -25.03
CA ASN A 144 21.10 27.56 -24.37
C ASN A 144 21.96 26.73 -23.40
N PHE A 145 22.98 26.07 -23.96
CA PHE A 145 23.82 25.04 -23.34
C PHE A 145 24.88 25.60 -22.34
N SER A 146 24.81 26.87 -21.94
CA SER A 146 25.90 27.51 -21.19
C SER A 146 25.72 27.64 -19.68
N ASP A 147 24.52 27.39 -19.10
CA ASP A 147 24.25 27.63 -17.67
C ASP A 147 23.54 26.47 -16.93
N ILE A 148 23.73 25.22 -17.37
CA ILE A 148 23.32 24.07 -16.56
C ILE A 148 24.29 23.98 -15.39
N HIS A 149 24.03 24.78 -14.34
CA HIS A 149 24.51 24.44 -13.03
C HIS A 149 23.90 23.07 -12.71
N ARG A 150 24.74 22.03 -12.61
CA ARG A 150 24.36 20.71 -12.09
C ARG A 150 23.82 20.97 -10.70
N GLN A 151 22.52 21.16 -10.57
CA GLN A 151 21.88 21.19 -9.28
C GLN A 151 22.12 19.81 -8.68
N LYS A 152 22.61 19.79 -7.46
CA LYS A 152 22.79 18.53 -6.73
C LYS A 152 21.41 17.91 -6.57
N PRO A 153 21.30 16.57 -6.69
CA PRO A 153 20.03 15.91 -6.42
C PRO A 153 19.58 16.26 -4.99
N PHE A 154 18.32 16.57 -4.83
CA PHE A 154 17.72 16.70 -3.51
C PHE A 154 17.42 15.30 -2.99
N PHE A 155 17.71 15.07 -1.70
CA PHE A 155 17.43 13.81 -1.03
C PHE A 155 16.34 14.05 -0.01
N TYR A 156 15.28 13.25 -0.10
CA TYR A 156 14.16 13.27 0.82
C TYR A 156 14.13 11.98 1.63
N ASN A 157 13.93 12.10 2.94
CA ASN A 157 13.80 10.95 3.82
C ASN A 157 12.32 10.69 4.04
N LEU A 158 11.83 9.60 3.48
CA LEU A 158 10.43 9.20 3.55
C LEU A 158 10.24 8.05 4.52
N LYS A 159 8.99 7.80 4.91
CA LYS A 159 8.64 6.79 5.89
C LYS A 159 7.42 5.99 5.43
N ASN A 160 7.57 4.68 5.28
CA ASN A 160 6.41 3.81 5.31
C ASN A 160 6.09 3.48 6.78
N ILE A 161 4.82 3.30 7.08
CA ILE A 161 4.34 2.97 8.42
C ILE A 161 3.59 1.66 8.30
N ALA A 162 3.94 0.68 9.12
CA ALA A 162 3.30 -0.62 9.04
C ALA A 162 3.09 -1.27 10.41
N CYS A 163 2.09 -2.14 10.49
CA CYS A 163 1.91 -3.07 11.59
C CYS A 163 1.48 -4.44 11.08
N ASP A 164 1.85 -5.48 11.79
CA ASP A 164 1.55 -6.85 11.44
C ASP A 164 0.62 -7.49 12.47
N LYS A 165 -0.51 -7.99 11.99
CA LYS A 165 -1.40 -8.90 12.72
C LYS A 165 -1.02 -10.32 12.32
N LEU A 166 -0.35 -11.04 13.24
CA LEU A 166 0.08 -12.41 12.98
C LEU A 166 -1.12 -13.36 12.92
N GLY A 167 -1.15 -14.20 11.92
CA GLY A 167 -2.04 -15.34 11.73
C GLY A 167 -1.44 -16.64 12.29
N SER A 168 -2.08 -17.76 11.99
CA SER A 168 -1.57 -19.09 12.35
C SER A 168 -0.62 -19.66 11.28
N THR A 169 -0.61 -19.10 10.07
CA THR A 169 0.28 -19.45 8.97
C THR A 169 1.28 -18.32 8.67
N ASN A 170 2.24 -18.60 7.77
CA ASN A 170 3.19 -17.60 7.29
C ASN A 170 2.66 -16.80 6.09
N ASN A 171 1.54 -17.25 5.51
CA ASN A 171 0.91 -16.59 4.37
C ASN A 171 0.44 -15.20 4.78
N THR A 172 0.76 -14.20 3.97
CA THR A 172 0.51 -12.80 4.31
C THR A 172 -0.41 -12.15 3.28
N ILE A 173 -1.39 -11.40 3.76
CA ILE A 173 -2.16 -10.44 2.96
C ILE A 173 -1.69 -9.03 3.37
N VAL A 174 -1.32 -8.21 2.40
CA VAL A 174 -1.03 -6.80 2.62
C VAL A 174 -2.27 -5.97 2.27
N VAL A 175 -2.69 -5.09 3.19
CA VAL A 175 -3.66 -4.03 2.93
C VAL A 175 -2.91 -2.71 2.95
N SER A 176 -2.96 -1.96 1.86
CA SER A 176 -2.16 -0.73 1.70
C SER A 176 -2.99 0.46 1.27
N ALA A 177 -2.49 1.65 1.60
CA ALA A 177 -2.92 2.95 1.10
C ALA A 177 -1.75 3.92 1.16
N HIS A 178 -1.65 4.88 0.24
CA HIS A 178 -0.68 5.95 0.41
C HIS A 178 -1.25 7.07 1.27
N TYR A 179 -0.38 7.81 1.95
CA TYR A 179 -0.81 8.88 2.83
C TYR A 179 -0.37 10.29 2.40
N ASP A 180 0.52 10.37 1.42
CA ASP A 180 0.86 11.64 0.79
C ASP A 180 -0.28 12.18 -0.07
N SER A 181 -0.23 13.44 -0.39
CA SER A 181 -1.19 14.15 -1.24
C SER A 181 -0.48 15.22 -2.05
N ARG A 182 -1.10 15.72 -3.12
CA ARG A 182 -0.53 16.78 -3.94
C ARG A 182 -1.57 17.73 -4.53
N THR A 183 -1.10 18.83 -5.06
CA THR A 183 -1.87 19.71 -5.96
C THR A 183 -1.78 19.21 -7.42
N GLU A 184 -2.45 19.89 -8.34
CA GLU A 184 -2.31 19.62 -9.78
C GLU A 184 -0.85 19.75 -10.27
N ASP A 185 -0.07 20.64 -9.65
CA ASP A 185 1.37 20.70 -9.88
C ASP A 185 2.11 19.72 -8.95
N ILE A 186 2.58 18.63 -9.50
CA ILE A 186 3.33 17.58 -8.77
C ILE A 186 4.60 18.10 -8.08
N ASN A 187 5.06 19.29 -8.41
CA ASN A 187 6.27 19.90 -7.85
C ASN A 187 5.95 20.91 -6.75
N ASP A 188 4.68 21.21 -6.52
CA ASP A 188 4.23 22.18 -5.52
C ASP A 188 4.08 21.50 -4.16
N SER A 189 5.18 21.47 -3.39
CA SER A 189 5.22 20.90 -2.04
C SER A 189 4.59 21.81 -0.97
N GLU A 190 4.29 23.05 -1.31
CA GLU A 190 3.79 24.08 -0.38
C GLU A 190 2.30 24.39 -0.59
N GLY A 191 1.76 24.07 -1.75
CA GLY A 191 0.36 24.32 -2.09
C GLY A 191 -0.60 23.50 -1.22
N ARG A 192 -1.78 24.09 -0.94
CA ARG A 192 -2.79 23.39 -0.15
C ARG A 192 -3.30 22.15 -0.90
N ALA A 193 -3.06 20.99 -0.33
CA ALA A 193 -3.45 19.68 -0.84
C ALA A 193 -4.11 18.84 0.27
N PRO A 194 -5.39 19.06 0.58
CA PRO A 194 -6.08 18.32 1.66
C PRO A 194 -6.14 16.82 1.38
N GLY A 195 -6.28 16.41 0.09
CA GLY A 195 -6.27 15.03 -0.33
C GLY A 195 -7.26 14.17 0.48
N ALA A 196 -8.52 14.60 0.58
CA ALA A 196 -9.49 13.88 1.39
C ALA A 196 -9.88 12.57 0.75
N ASP A 197 -10.16 12.60 -0.56
CA ASP A 197 -10.38 11.38 -1.33
C ASP A 197 -9.06 10.74 -1.71
N ASP A 198 -8.11 11.54 -2.17
CA ASP A 198 -6.78 11.12 -2.62
C ASP A 198 -5.67 11.52 -1.62
N ASN A 199 -5.28 10.67 -0.63
CA ASN A 199 -5.87 9.37 -0.36
C ASN A 199 -6.14 9.19 1.15
N ALA A 200 -6.65 10.24 1.84
CA ALA A 200 -7.05 10.07 3.22
C ALA A 200 -8.24 9.09 3.36
N SER A 201 -9.05 8.93 2.30
CA SER A 201 -10.14 7.95 2.25
C SER A 201 -9.61 6.52 2.37
N GLY A 202 -8.60 6.14 1.57
CA GLY A 202 -7.96 4.82 1.62
C GLY A 202 -7.28 4.56 2.97
N VAL A 203 -6.56 5.56 3.50
CA VAL A 203 -5.97 5.49 4.84
C VAL A 203 -7.04 5.23 5.91
N SER A 204 -8.16 5.94 5.86
CA SER A 204 -9.23 5.79 6.85
C SER A 204 -9.87 4.40 6.81
N VAL A 205 -10.09 3.86 5.62
CA VAL A 205 -10.59 2.48 5.43
C VAL A 205 -9.58 1.47 5.97
N LEU A 206 -8.29 1.62 5.67
CA LEU A 206 -7.24 0.76 6.20
C LEU A 206 -7.22 0.76 7.74
N LEU A 207 -7.28 1.94 8.37
CA LEU A 207 -7.30 2.07 9.83
C LEU A 207 -8.51 1.36 10.45
N GLU A 208 -9.68 1.48 9.84
CA GLU A 208 -10.91 0.83 10.33
C GLU A 208 -10.86 -0.69 10.14
N VAL A 209 -10.35 -1.17 9.00
CA VAL A 209 -10.10 -2.59 8.74
C VAL A 209 -9.13 -3.17 9.77
N ALA A 210 -8.02 -2.46 10.06
CA ALA A 210 -7.07 -2.85 11.08
C ALA A 210 -7.72 -2.95 12.48
N ARG A 211 -8.53 -1.97 12.85
CA ARG A 211 -9.26 -1.95 14.14
C ARG A 211 -10.15 -3.16 14.35
N ILE A 212 -10.74 -3.67 13.29
CA ILE A 212 -11.64 -4.82 13.35
C ILE A 212 -10.87 -6.13 13.28
N LEU A 213 -10.00 -6.30 12.28
CA LEU A 213 -9.29 -7.55 12.07
C LEU A 213 -8.27 -7.86 13.16
N SER A 214 -7.69 -6.85 13.82
CA SER A 214 -6.76 -7.05 14.92
C SER A 214 -7.35 -7.86 16.08
N LYS A 215 -8.68 -7.87 16.22
CA LYS A 215 -9.41 -8.56 17.30
C LYS A 215 -9.82 -9.99 16.95
N LEU A 216 -9.57 -10.41 15.72
CA LEU A 216 -9.96 -11.72 15.21
C LEU A 216 -8.78 -12.68 15.20
N SER A 217 -9.06 -13.98 15.29
CA SER A 217 -8.06 -15.02 15.03
C SER A 217 -8.16 -15.39 13.55
N LEU A 218 -7.04 -15.28 12.85
CA LEU A 218 -6.94 -15.49 11.41
C LEU A 218 -5.89 -16.56 11.10
N GLU A 219 -6.04 -17.24 9.98
CA GLU A 219 -5.02 -18.12 9.43
C GLU A 219 -3.91 -17.30 8.74
N HIS A 220 -4.29 -16.32 7.90
CA HIS A 220 -3.33 -15.40 7.30
C HIS A 220 -2.80 -14.38 8.30
N SER A 221 -1.53 -14.05 8.15
CA SER A 221 -0.98 -12.81 8.69
C SER A 221 -1.45 -11.64 7.84
N ILE A 222 -1.78 -10.52 8.48
CA ILE A 222 -2.19 -9.30 7.76
C ILE A 222 -1.19 -8.19 8.07
N SER A 223 -0.59 -7.62 7.02
CA SER A 223 0.24 -6.42 7.15
C SER A 223 -0.56 -5.20 6.67
N PHE A 224 -0.76 -4.23 7.55
CA PHE A 224 -1.37 -2.94 7.24
C PHE A 224 -0.26 -1.94 6.97
N VAL A 225 -0.19 -1.39 5.75
CA VAL A 225 0.94 -0.58 5.31
C VAL A 225 0.48 0.74 4.71
N LEU A 226 1.02 1.83 5.24
CA LEU A 226 0.81 3.18 4.75
C LEU A 226 2.07 3.63 4.00
N PHE A 227 1.93 3.88 2.71
CA PHE A 227 3.03 4.26 1.82
C PHE A 227 3.20 5.77 1.74
N SER A 228 4.45 6.22 1.57
CA SER A 228 4.80 7.61 1.29
C SER A 228 5.36 7.76 -0.12
N GLY A 229 5.03 8.87 -0.78
CA GLY A 229 5.60 9.22 -2.08
C GLY A 229 4.99 8.42 -3.23
N GLU A 230 3.72 8.03 -3.13
CA GLU A 230 2.97 7.50 -4.27
C GLU A 230 2.92 8.53 -5.37
N GLU A 231 2.50 9.72 -5.04
CA GLU A 231 2.25 10.85 -5.93
C GLU A 231 3.49 11.32 -6.68
N GLN A 232 4.67 11.15 -6.09
CA GLN A 232 5.96 11.50 -6.71
C GLN A 232 6.64 10.30 -7.38
N GLY A 233 5.97 9.16 -7.47
CA GLY A 233 6.43 8.01 -8.24
C GLY A 233 6.45 6.68 -7.51
N LYS A 234 5.56 6.47 -6.57
CA LYS A 234 5.39 5.19 -5.84
C LYS A 234 6.66 4.76 -5.09
N TRP A 235 7.32 5.70 -4.44
CA TRP A 235 8.62 5.43 -3.80
C TRP A 235 8.48 4.50 -2.60
N GLY A 236 7.45 4.70 -1.79
CA GLY A 236 7.19 3.88 -0.62
C GLY A 236 6.88 2.43 -0.97
N SER A 237 5.97 2.22 -1.90
CA SER A 237 5.59 0.88 -2.35
C SER A 237 6.71 0.16 -3.08
N LYS A 238 7.52 0.86 -3.88
CA LYS A 238 8.75 0.30 -4.48
C LYS A 238 9.71 -0.21 -3.42
N TYR A 239 9.96 0.60 -2.38
CA TYR A 239 10.86 0.23 -1.31
C TYR A 239 10.33 -0.95 -0.48
N TYR A 240 9.02 -0.98 -0.23
CA TYR A 240 8.39 -2.05 0.52
C TYR A 240 8.29 -3.35 -0.29
N ALA A 241 7.99 -3.29 -1.58
CA ALA A 241 7.97 -4.46 -2.47
C ALA A 241 9.36 -5.12 -2.54
N ASP A 242 10.41 -4.32 -2.71
CA ASP A 242 11.80 -4.79 -2.66
C ASP A 242 12.18 -5.39 -1.30
N PHE A 243 11.65 -4.85 -0.20
CA PHE A 243 11.83 -5.43 1.14
C PHE A 243 11.14 -6.79 1.27
N ILE A 244 9.89 -6.94 0.82
CA ILE A 244 9.13 -8.19 0.83
C ILE A 244 9.89 -9.28 0.05
N ASP A 245 10.33 -8.94 -1.16
CA ASP A 245 11.05 -9.86 -2.04
C ASP A 245 12.37 -10.32 -1.41
N LYS A 246 13.22 -9.39 -0.94
CA LYS A 246 14.50 -9.72 -0.30
C LYS A 246 14.37 -10.45 1.03
N ALA A 247 13.28 -10.25 1.74
CA ALA A 247 13.02 -10.93 3.01
C ALA A 247 12.35 -12.30 2.82
N ASP A 248 12.05 -12.69 1.59
CA ASP A 248 11.37 -13.94 1.22
C ASP A 248 10.06 -14.11 2.03
N ILE A 249 9.26 -13.04 2.07
CA ILE A 249 7.96 -13.01 2.74
C ILE A 249 6.93 -13.62 1.80
N ASP A 250 6.18 -14.59 2.30
CA ASP A 250 5.14 -15.30 1.56
C ASP A 250 3.89 -14.40 1.44
N LEU A 251 3.90 -13.56 0.39
CA LEU A 251 2.82 -12.61 0.11
C LEU A 251 1.82 -13.23 -0.87
N ASP A 252 0.65 -13.60 -0.36
CA ASP A 252 -0.44 -14.18 -1.16
C ASP A 252 -1.20 -13.11 -1.95
N LEU A 253 -1.45 -11.96 -1.34
CA LEU A 253 -2.26 -10.91 -1.94
C LEU A 253 -1.91 -9.52 -1.39
N LEU A 254 -1.83 -8.53 -2.28
CA LEU A 254 -1.89 -7.13 -1.90
C LEU A 254 -3.24 -6.53 -2.31
N ILE A 255 -3.94 -5.90 -1.36
CA ILE A 255 -5.14 -5.10 -1.59
C ILE A 255 -4.76 -3.63 -1.38
N ASN A 256 -4.73 -2.85 -2.45
CA ASN A 256 -4.47 -1.42 -2.42
C ASN A 256 -5.78 -0.63 -2.36
N LEU A 257 -5.88 0.28 -1.42
CA LEU A 257 -7.02 1.18 -1.24
C LEU A 257 -6.60 2.58 -1.70
N ASP A 258 -7.19 3.04 -2.78
CA ASP A 258 -6.81 4.31 -3.39
C ASP A 258 -8.05 5.01 -3.93
N MET A 259 -8.37 6.19 -3.39
CA MET A 259 -9.60 6.94 -3.68
C MET A 259 -10.85 6.06 -3.49
N VAL A 260 -11.33 5.97 -2.27
CA VAL A 260 -12.48 5.11 -1.87
C VAL A 260 -13.52 5.88 -1.06
N GLY A 261 -13.62 7.18 -1.29
CA GLY A 261 -14.50 8.08 -0.53
C GLY A 261 -15.48 8.89 -1.37
N PHE A 262 -15.11 9.28 -2.60
CA PHE A 262 -15.99 10.06 -3.45
C PHE A 262 -17.05 9.18 -4.14
N ARG A 263 -18.27 9.61 -4.10
CA ARG A 263 -19.38 8.92 -4.74
C ARG A 263 -20.26 9.89 -5.53
N PRO A 264 -20.35 9.75 -6.86
CA PRO A 264 -21.34 10.49 -7.63
C PRO A 264 -22.74 10.22 -7.11
N GLU A 265 -23.62 11.24 -7.10
CA GLU A 265 -24.99 11.12 -6.61
C GLU A 265 -25.72 9.94 -7.26
N GLY A 266 -26.32 9.09 -6.43
CA GLY A 266 -27.05 7.89 -6.86
C GLY A 266 -26.20 6.72 -7.32
N SER A 267 -24.85 6.83 -7.30
CA SER A 267 -23.96 5.71 -7.59
C SER A 267 -23.67 4.88 -6.33
N SER A 268 -23.46 3.58 -6.49
CA SER A 268 -22.84 2.69 -5.50
C SER A 268 -21.71 1.87 -6.12
N SER A 269 -21.16 2.40 -7.22
CA SER A 269 -20.11 1.68 -7.98
C SER A 269 -18.81 1.65 -7.20
N ILE A 270 -18.15 0.50 -7.23
CA ILE A 270 -16.73 0.30 -6.86
C ILE A 270 -16.02 -0.37 -8.02
N LEU A 271 -14.85 0.12 -8.37
CA LEU A 271 -13.96 -0.49 -9.35
C LEU A 271 -13.00 -1.44 -8.61
N ILE A 272 -12.99 -2.70 -9.03
CA ILE A 272 -12.01 -3.69 -8.61
C ILE A 272 -11.01 -3.80 -9.73
N GLU A 273 -9.84 -3.26 -9.52
CA GLU A 273 -8.73 -3.31 -10.47
C GLU A 273 -7.95 -4.61 -10.29
N TYR A 274 -7.67 -5.29 -11.39
CA TYR A 274 -6.94 -6.56 -11.39
C TYR A 274 -5.89 -6.58 -12.49
N ASP A 275 -4.86 -7.39 -12.30
CA ASP A 275 -3.81 -7.55 -13.27
C ASP A 275 -4.29 -8.33 -14.52
N ASN A 276 -3.90 -7.82 -15.68
CA ASN A 276 -4.21 -8.42 -16.97
C ASN A 276 -3.15 -8.03 -18.01
N GLY A 277 -1.94 -8.54 -17.83
CA GLY A 277 -0.85 -8.41 -18.77
C GLY A 277 -0.06 -7.10 -18.64
N ASN A 278 0.20 -6.65 -17.41
CA ASN A 278 1.05 -5.48 -17.17
C ASN A 278 2.53 -5.85 -17.41
N VAL A 279 3.32 -6.14 -16.37
CA VAL A 279 4.73 -6.53 -16.47
C VAL A 279 4.87 -8.05 -16.39
N MET A 280 4.27 -8.66 -15.38
CA MET A 280 4.29 -10.12 -15.17
C MET A 280 2.95 -10.71 -15.60
N GLN A 281 3.00 -11.80 -16.40
CA GLN A 281 1.79 -12.47 -16.91
C GLN A 281 1.41 -13.70 -16.08
N ASP A 282 2.32 -14.20 -15.27
CA ASP A 282 2.11 -15.43 -14.53
C ASP A 282 1.12 -15.27 -13.36
N ASN A 283 0.96 -14.04 -12.84
CA ASN A 283 0.03 -13.68 -11.77
C ASN A 283 -1.35 -13.20 -12.27
N ASP A 284 -1.52 -12.89 -13.58
CA ASP A 284 -2.78 -12.41 -14.20
C ASP A 284 -3.99 -13.25 -13.80
N LYS A 285 -3.84 -14.56 -13.92
CA LYS A 285 -4.94 -15.49 -13.66
C LYS A 285 -5.43 -15.40 -12.21
N TYR A 286 -4.51 -15.34 -11.26
CA TYR A 286 -4.85 -15.25 -9.84
C TYR A 286 -5.51 -13.91 -9.52
N SER A 287 -4.92 -12.82 -9.97
CA SER A 287 -5.48 -11.49 -9.79
C SER A 287 -6.91 -11.41 -10.33
N GLN A 288 -7.16 -12.00 -11.53
CA GLN A 288 -8.50 -12.04 -12.09
C GLN A 288 -9.49 -12.92 -11.29
N GLU A 289 -9.04 -14.06 -10.76
CA GLU A 289 -9.89 -14.93 -9.95
C GLU A 289 -10.24 -14.27 -8.61
N ILE A 290 -9.29 -13.63 -7.96
CA ILE A 290 -9.52 -12.84 -6.74
C ILE A 290 -10.47 -11.66 -7.02
N ALA A 291 -10.31 -10.95 -8.13
CA ALA A 291 -11.22 -9.86 -8.49
C ALA A 291 -12.68 -10.34 -8.66
N LYS A 292 -12.88 -11.51 -9.25
CA LYS A 292 -14.22 -12.13 -9.35
C LYS A 292 -14.76 -12.51 -7.97
N LEU A 293 -13.93 -13.09 -7.10
CA LEU A 293 -14.29 -13.39 -5.72
C LEU A 293 -14.74 -12.12 -4.98
N ILE A 294 -13.97 -11.03 -5.07
CA ILE A 294 -14.29 -9.75 -4.42
C ILE A 294 -15.61 -9.19 -4.95
N ARG A 295 -15.88 -9.28 -6.25
CA ARG A 295 -17.17 -8.88 -6.83
C ARG A 295 -18.33 -9.70 -6.26
N ASP A 296 -18.14 -10.99 -6.09
CA ASP A 296 -19.19 -11.88 -5.54
C ASP A 296 -19.40 -11.60 -4.03
N VAL A 297 -18.32 -11.32 -3.30
CA VAL A 297 -18.35 -10.84 -1.90
C VAL A 297 -19.09 -9.51 -1.81
N ALA A 298 -18.80 -8.53 -2.69
CA ALA A 298 -19.51 -7.26 -2.73
C ALA A 298 -21.01 -7.43 -2.87
N SER A 299 -21.45 -8.27 -3.81
CA SER A 299 -22.86 -8.56 -4.05
C SER A 299 -23.57 -9.24 -2.87
N LYS A 300 -22.81 -9.99 -2.05
CA LYS A 300 -23.37 -10.76 -0.94
C LYS A 300 -23.41 -10.00 0.37
N TYR A 301 -22.42 -9.17 0.64
CA TYR A 301 -22.19 -8.58 1.96
C TYR A 301 -22.28 -7.05 2.00
N THR A 302 -22.44 -6.41 0.85
CA THR A 302 -22.54 -4.95 0.74
C THR A 302 -23.66 -4.53 -0.21
N SER A 303 -23.93 -3.24 -0.29
CA SER A 303 -24.79 -2.64 -1.32
C SER A 303 -24.00 -2.12 -2.53
N LEU A 304 -22.70 -2.41 -2.61
CA LEU A 304 -21.83 -1.92 -3.67
C LEU A 304 -22.11 -2.64 -5.00
N ASN A 305 -22.08 -1.86 -6.08
CA ASN A 305 -22.13 -2.38 -7.44
C ASN A 305 -20.69 -2.50 -7.96
N ALA A 306 -20.08 -3.67 -7.76
CA ALA A 306 -18.70 -3.90 -8.10
C ALA A 306 -18.51 -4.17 -9.60
N THR A 307 -17.62 -3.40 -10.22
CA THR A 307 -17.17 -3.56 -11.61
C THR A 307 -15.71 -4.00 -11.64
N LEU A 308 -15.32 -4.73 -12.68
CA LEU A 308 -13.95 -5.19 -12.86
C LEU A 308 -13.25 -4.33 -13.90
N GLY A 309 -12.03 -3.87 -13.59
CA GLY A 309 -11.17 -3.10 -14.47
C GLY A 309 -9.73 -3.57 -14.43
N LYS A 310 -8.94 -3.10 -15.39
CA LYS A 310 -7.49 -3.36 -15.39
C LYS A 310 -6.80 -2.43 -14.39
N LEU A 311 -5.63 -2.87 -13.90
CA LEU A 311 -4.77 -2.03 -13.08
C LEU A 311 -4.50 -0.67 -13.75
N GLY A 312 -4.64 0.39 -12.97
CA GLY A 312 -4.26 1.75 -13.31
C GLY A 312 -2.80 2.04 -12.96
N ASN A 313 -2.56 3.20 -12.34
CA ASN A 313 -1.23 3.65 -11.94
C ASN A 313 -1.19 3.95 -10.44
N ALA A 314 -1.06 2.91 -9.60
CA ALA A 314 -1.06 3.02 -8.15
C ALA A 314 -0.01 2.11 -7.50
N ASP A 315 0.03 2.08 -6.17
CA ASP A 315 1.04 1.41 -5.34
C ASP A 315 1.14 -0.11 -5.52
N TYR A 316 0.19 -0.75 -6.16
CA TYR A 316 0.25 -2.19 -6.48
C TYR A 316 1.24 -2.52 -7.60
N LEU A 317 1.60 -1.57 -8.49
CA LEU A 317 2.46 -1.84 -9.65
C LEU A 317 3.86 -2.38 -9.30
N PRO A 318 4.56 -1.88 -8.27
CA PRO A 318 5.85 -2.45 -7.88
C PRO A 318 5.78 -3.92 -7.45
N PHE A 319 4.65 -4.35 -6.88
CA PHE A 319 4.44 -5.73 -6.45
C PHE A 319 4.07 -6.62 -7.64
N GLU A 320 3.20 -6.14 -8.54
CA GLU A 320 2.88 -6.81 -9.79
C GLU A 320 4.16 -7.08 -10.60
N ALA A 321 5.05 -6.09 -10.72
CA ALA A 321 6.30 -6.24 -11.45
C ALA A 321 7.26 -7.29 -10.85
N LEU A 322 7.08 -7.68 -9.59
CA LEU A 322 7.79 -8.77 -8.93
C LEU A 322 7.01 -10.10 -8.97
N GLY A 323 5.83 -10.14 -9.61
CA GLY A 323 5.03 -11.34 -9.79
C GLY A 323 4.05 -11.62 -8.66
N TYR A 324 3.85 -10.70 -7.72
CA TYR A 324 2.87 -10.86 -6.66
C TYR A 324 1.44 -10.61 -7.16
N THR A 325 0.47 -11.30 -6.56
CA THR A 325 -0.95 -11.07 -6.84
C THR A 325 -1.39 -9.76 -6.22
N VAL A 326 -2.01 -8.91 -7.02
CA VAL A 326 -2.43 -7.57 -6.58
C VAL A 326 -3.86 -7.26 -6.99
N ILE A 327 -4.54 -6.48 -6.16
CA ILE A 327 -5.89 -5.93 -6.40
C ILE A 327 -5.88 -4.46 -5.96
N GLY A 328 -6.51 -3.60 -6.77
CA GLY A 328 -6.88 -2.24 -6.40
C GLY A 328 -8.37 -2.15 -6.11
N LEU A 329 -8.75 -1.40 -5.07
CA LEU A 329 -10.13 -0.95 -4.83
C LEU A 329 -10.17 0.56 -5.03
N HIS A 330 -11.03 1.00 -5.95
CA HIS A 330 -11.11 2.38 -6.38
C HIS A 330 -12.57 2.81 -6.61
N ASP A 331 -12.93 4.02 -6.27
CA ASP A 331 -14.31 4.53 -6.43
C ASP A 331 -14.69 4.97 -7.85
N ASP A 332 -13.77 4.78 -8.82
CA ASP A 332 -13.90 5.27 -10.20
C ASP A 332 -13.88 6.82 -10.27
N GLY A 333 -13.37 7.48 -9.20
CA GLY A 333 -13.38 8.92 -9.03
C GLY A 333 -12.39 9.69 -9.89
N VAL A 334 -11.27 9.09 -10.35
CA VAL A 334 -10.25 9.78 -11.17
C VAL A 334 -10.88 10.49 -12.39
N THR A 335 -11.89 9.88 -12.99
CA THR A 335 -12.60 10.46 -14.13
C THR A 335 -13.83 11.29 -13.75
N LYS A 336 -14.31 11.18 -12.50
CA LYS A 336 -15.59 11.74 -12.08
C LYS A 336 -15.49 12.69 -10.89
N ASN A 337 -14.45 12.55 -10.03
CA ASN A 337 -14.24 13.45 -8.92
C ASN A 337 -13.70 14.80 -9.42
N PRO A 338 -14.48 15.90 -9.35
CA PRO A 338 -14.05 17.20 -9.83
C PRO A 338 -12.94 17.83 -8.95
N ASN A 339 -12.69 17.24 -7.77
CA ASN A 339 -11.77 17.74 -6.76
C ASN A 339 -10.38 17.09 -6.83
N TYR A 340 -10.21 16.07 -7.67
CA TYR A 340 -8.96 15.31 -7.81
C TYR A 340 -7.75 16.23 -7.95
N HIS A 341 -6.74 16.07 -7.08
CA HIS A 341 -5.53 16.87 -6.98
C HIS A 341 -5.74 18.37 -6.74
N LYS A 342 -6.86 18.76 -6.15
CA LYS A 342 -7.19 20.18 -5.92
C LYS A 342 -7.34 20.49 -4.43
N SER A 343 -7.19 21.76 -4.09
CA SER A 343 -7.47 22.25 -2.74
C SER A 343 -8.92 22.11 -2.30
N SER A 344 -9.82 21.76 -3.23
CA SER A 344 -11.22 21.44 -2.99
C SER A 344 -11.47 19.96 -2.66
N ASP A 345 -10.45 19.12 -2.67
CA ASP A 345 -10.56 17.72 -2.20
C ASP A 345 -10.57 17.68 -0.68
N THR A 346 -11.73 17.95 -0.12
CA THR A 346 -11.98 18.15 1.30
C THR A 346 -12.96 17.13 1.87
N SER A 347 -12.92 16.90 3.17
CA SER A 347 -13.68 15.86 3.87
C SER A 347 -15.20 15.97 3.69
N ASP A 348 -15.73 17.15 3.41
CA ASP A 348 -17.16 17.40 3.16
C ASP A 348 -17.65 16.99 1.75
N THR A 349 -16.73 16.58 0.88
CA THR A 349 -17.05 16.09 -0.46
C THR A 349 -17.24 14.57 -0.54
N LEU A 350 -17.01 13.85 0.57
CA LEU A 350 -17.01 12.39 0.62
C LEU A 350 -18.32 11.81 1.21
N ASP A 351 -18.57 10.54 0.90
CA ASP A 351 -19.65 9.73 1.45
C ASP A 351 -19.08 8.62 2.35
N TYR A 352 -19.15 8.82 3.66
CA TYR A 352 -18.55 7.91 4.64
C TYR A 352 -19.33 6.59 4.82
N GLU A 353 -20.61 6.53 4.47
CA GLU A 353 -21.36 5.27 4.41
C GLU A 353 -20.90 4.41 3.21
N TYR A 354 -20.54 5.08 2.12
CA TYR A 354 -19.92 4.41 0.98
C TYR A 354 -18.54 3.87 1.36
N SER A 355 -17.65 4.67 1.96
CA SER A 355 -16.35 4.22 2.45
C SER A 355 -16.47 3.08 3.48
N ALA A 356 -17.48 3.14 4.38
CA ALA A 356 -17.78 2.07 5.33
C ALA A 356 -18.19 0.77 4.61
N SER A 357 -18.91 0.87 3.49
CA SER A 357 -19.24 -0.30 2.67
C SER A 357 -17.99 -0.91 2.02
N ILE A 358 -16.99 -0.10 1.67
CA ILE A 358 -15.70 -0.58 1.13
C ILE A 358 -14.86 -1.21 2.24
N ALA A 359 -14.86 -0.66 3.45
CA ALA A 359 -14.23 -1.30 4.61
C ALA A 359 -14.86 -2.68 4.88
N ASN A 360 -16.18 -2.78 4.82
CA ASN A 360 -16.90 -4.06 4.93
C ASN A 360 -16.52 -5.04 3.82
N LEU A 361 -16.40 -4.55 2.58
CA LEU A 361 -15.96 -5.37 1.44
C LEU A 361 -14.56 -5.93 1.68
N THR A 362 -13.62 -5.09 2.10
CA THR A 362 -12.23 -5.48 2.38
C THR A 362 -12.17 -6.53 3.49
N ILE A 363 -12.88 -6.30 4.60
CA ILE A 363 -12.96 -7.26 5.72
C ILE A 363 -13.56 -8.58 5.25
N ALA A 364 -14.70 -8.54 4.56
CA ALA A 364 -15.37 -9.75 4.09
C ALA A 364 -14.51 -10.54 3.10
N THR A 365 -13.76 -9.86 2.24
CA THR A 365 -12.81 -10.47 1.32
C THR A 365 -11.71 -11.22 2.06
N ILE A 366 -11.06 -10.58 3.03
CA ILE A 366 -10.00 -11.20 3.83
C ILE A 366 -10.52 -12.40 4.60
N LEU A 367 -11.68 -12.30 5.22
CA LEU A 367 -12.31 -13.40 5.95
C LEU A 367 -12.72 -14.55 5.03
N GLN A 368 -13.14 -14.26 3.80
CA GLN A 368 -13.47 -15.28 2.81
C GLN A 368 -12.21 -16.03 2.36
N LEU A 369 -11.09 -15.32 2.12
CA LEU A 369 -9.80 -15.94 1.79
C LEU A 369 -9.27 -16.77 2.96
N ASP A 370 -9.41 -16.28 4.17
CA ASP A 370 -8.99 -16.96 5.39
C ASP A 370 -9.73 -18.29 5.62
N THR A 371 -11.02 -18.37 5.25
CA THR A 371 -11.77 -19.64 5.33
C THR A 371 -11.36 -20.66 4.28
N LEU A 372 -10.84 -20.24 3.14
CA LEU A 372 -10.38 -21.16 2.10
C LEU A 372 -9.11 -21.90 2.52
N VAL A 373 -8.21 -21.24 3.25
CA VAL A 373 -7.00 -21.89 3.82
C VAL A 373 -7.35 -22.88 4.92
N SER A 374 -8.35 -22.58 5.76
CA SER A 374 -8.76 -23.48 6.87
C SER A 374 -9.41 -24.78 6.40
N SER A 375 -9.77 -24.89 5.13
CA SER A 375 -10.46 -26.05 4.56
C SER A 375 -9.53 -27.08 3.92
N GLU A 376 -8.24 -26.80 3.84
CA GLU A 376 -7.18 -27.74 3.39
C GLU A 376 -6.54 -28.46 4.58
#